data_79ffdfc63311c09045717f7b57da895f
#
_entry.id   79ffdfc63311c09045717f7b57da895f
#
_cell.length_a   1.000
_cell.length_b   1.000
_cell.length_c   1.000
_cell.angle_alpha   90.00
_cell.angle_beta   90.00
_cell.angle_gamma   90.00
#
_symmetry.space_group_name_H-M   'P 1'
#
loop_
_entity.id
_entity.type
_entity.pdbx_description
1 polymer ?
#
loop_
_entity_poly.entity_id
_entity_poly.type
_entity_poly.pdbx_seq_one_letter_code
_entity_poly.pdbx_strand_id
1 'polypeptide(L)'
;ALPIFWLVEAELNKNYAMVISTSAGLWRYMIGDTVKFTNNRPYKFVITGRTKHFINAFGEELIVDNAEKGLSKACAATGAQIVDYSAVPVFMDEHAKCRHQWLIEFAKMPDDLDKFAKILDDPLKEVNTDYEAKRQNDLALQPLEIIVARRNLFHDWLDSKGKLGGQHKIPRLSNTREYIEEMLKLNFKEYCHRPTTSRPHHKRRRLAPER
;
A
#
# COMPACT_ATOMS: atom_id res chain seq x y z
N ALA A 1 -16.08 15.98 16.98
CA ALA A 1 -17.05 15.19 16.17
C ALA A 1 -16.92 15.66 14.73
N LEU A 2 -16.83 14.74 13.76
CA LEU A 2 -16.82 15.09 12.33
C LEU A 2 -18.19 15.66 11.96
N PRO A 3 -18.26 16.74 11.14
CA PRO A 3 -19.53 17.29 10.69
C PRO A 3 -20.26 16.26 9.81
N ILE A 4 -21.59 16.18 10.00
CA ILE A 4 -22.46 15.34 9.18
C ILE A 4 -23.19 16.25 8.19
N PHE A 5 -23.10 15.92 6.91
CA PHE A 5 -23.74 16.63 5.80
C PHE A 5 -24.89 15.79 5.24
N TRP A 6 -25.96 16.47 4.81
CA TRP A 6 -27.00 15.83 4.01
C TRP A 6 -26.53 15.70 2.58
N LEU A 7 -27.09 14.74 1.85
CA LEU A 7 -26.73 14.50 0.44
C LEU A 7 -26.84 15.77 -0.44
N VAL A 8 -27.82 16.62 -0.15
CA VAL A 8 -28.06 17.87 -0.88
C VAL A 8 -26.96 18.92 -0.68
N GLU A 9 -26.17 18.79 0.37
CA GLU A 9 -25.05 19.67 0.73
C GLU A 9 -23.71 19.15 0.19
N ALA A 10 -23.72 17.99 -0.49
CA ALA A 10 -22.51 17.39 -1.00
C ALA A 10 -21.91 18.19 -2.17
N GLU A 11 -20.66 18.58 -2.02
CA GLU A 11 -19.89 19.29 -3.03
C GLU A 11 -19.24 18.29 -4.02
N LEU A 12 -19.13 18.71 -5.29
CA LEU A 12 -18.45 17.89 -6.30
C LEU A 12 -16.94 17.82 -5.99
N ASN A 13 -16.37 16.65 -6.29
CA ASN A 13 -14.94 16.38 -6.15
C ASN A 13 -14.38 16.42 -4.71
N LYS A 14 -15.24 16.57 -3.71
CA LYS A 14 -14.88 16.48 -2.30
C LYS A 14 -15.10 15.06 -1.78
N ASN A 15 -14.25 14.61 -0.90
CA ASN A 15 -14.29 13.26 -0.36
C ASN A 15 -15.16 13.20 0.91
N TYR A 16 -16.03 12.20 1.02
CA TYR A 16 -16.96 12.02 2.13
C TYR A 16 -16.95 10.58 2.64
N ALA A 17 -17.06 10.39 3.94
CA ALA A 17 -17.39 9.09 4.53
C ALA A 17 -18.91 8.84 4.40
N MET A 18 -19.28 7.70 3.85
CA MET A 18 -20.71 7.37 3.61
C MET A 18 -21.35 6.81 4.87
N VAL A 19 -22.46 7.43 5.27
CA VAL A 19 -23.36 6.98 6.34
C VAL A 19 -24.76 6.76 5.75
N ILE A 20 -25.35 5.60 5.97
CA ILE A 20 -26.67 5.26 5.43
C ILE A 20 -27.70 4.95 6.51
N SER A 21 -28.95 5.22 6.19
CA SER A 21 -30.12 4.71 6.90
C SER A 21 -31.03 4.01 5.89
N THR A 22 -31.56 2.84 6.24
CA THR A 22 -32.40 2.03 5.35
C THR A 22 -33.70 1.64 6.04
N SER A 23 -34.75 1.36 5.23
CA SER A 23 -36.01 0.81 5.71
C SER A 23 -35.85 -0.61 6.29
N ALA A 24 -34.76 -1.30 6.01
CA ALA A 24 -34.42 -2.63 6.54
C ALA A 24 -33.82 -2.60 7.95
N GLY A 25 -33.82 -1.45 8.64
CA GLY A 25 -33.41 -1.31 10.05
C GLY A 25 -31.99 -0.81 10.29
N LEU A 26 -31.19 -0.52 9.26
CA LEU A 26 -29.94 0.19 9.45
C LEU A 26 -30.22 1.65 9.75
N TRP A 27 -29.70 2.14 10.87
CA TRP A 27 -29.85 3.53 11.25
C TRP A 27 -28.49 4.18 11.42
N ARG A 28 -28.20 5.25 10.61
CA ARG A 28 -26.93 6.00 10.64
C ARG A 28 -25.70 5.07 10.61
N TYR A 29 -25.79 4.02 9.81
CA TYR A 29 -24.76 3.00 9.70
C TYR A 29 -23.60 3.52 8.83
N MET A 30 -22.40 3.56 9.43
CA MET A 30 -21.18 3.90 8.71
C MET A 30 -20.67 2.67 7.96
N ILE A 31 -20.80 2.67 6.63
CA ILE A 31 -20.35 1.57 5.76
C ILE A 31 -18.83 1.38 5.86
N GLY A 32 -18.11 2.49 6.11
CA GLY A 32 -16.65 2.50 6.15
C GLY A 32 -16.01 2.82 4.80
N ASP A 33 -16.78 3.04 3.75
CA ASP A 33 -16.26 3.51 2.47
C ASP A 33 -16.27 5.03 2.39
N THR A 34 -15.29 5.57 1.66
CA THR A 34 -15.24 6.97 1.28
C THR A 34 -15.63 7.14 -0.18
N VAL A 35 -16.37 8.20 -0.47
CA VAL A 35 -16.92 8.48 -1.80
C VAL A 35 -16.66 9.92 -2.20
N LYS A 36 -16.59 10.14 -3.49
CA LYS A 36 -16.48 11.46 -4.10
C LYS A 36 -17.57 11.62 -5.16
N PHE A 37 -18.37 12.66 -5.03
CA PHE A 37 -19.44 12.95 -6.00
C PHE A 37 -18.85 13.54 -7.27
N THR A 38 -19.24 12.96 -8.42
CA THR A 38 -18.84 13.40 -9.76
C THR A 38 -19.97 14.14 -10.47
N ASN A 39 -21.22 13.99 -10.00
CA ASN A 39 -22.40 14.70 -10.48
C ASN A 39 -23.47 14.75 -9.37
N ASN A 40 -24.19 15.88 -9.28
CA ASN A 40 -25.27 16.09 -8.33
C ASN A 40 -26.68 15.95 -8.93
N ARG A 41 -26.81 15.85 -10.25
CA ARG A 41 -28.12 15.69 -10.94
C ARG A 41 -27.99 14.81 -12.19
N PRO A 42 -28.31 13.53 -12.15
CA PRO A 42 -28.55 12.72 -10.95
C PRO A 42 -27.28 12.57 -10.11
N TYR A 43 -27.40 12.24 -8.82
CA TYR A 43 -26.22 11.98 -8.00
C TYR A 43 -25.43 10.78 -8.53
N LYS A 44 -24.16 11.01 -8.81
CA LYS A 44 -23.20 9.98 -9.19
C LYS A 44 -21.96 10.15 -8.32
N PHE A 45 -21.42 9.04 -7.86
CA PHE A 45 -20.20 9.03 -7.07
C PHE A 45 -19.27 7.88 -7.46
N VAL A 46 -18.01 8.03 -7.11
CA VAL A 46 -16.99 6.97 -7.18
C VAL A 46 -16.53 6.65 -5.77
N ILE A 47 -16.20 5.38 -5.51
CA ILE A 47 -15.58 4.97 -4.25
C ILE A 47 -14.11 5.34 -4.34
N THR A 48 -13.61 6.10 -3.35
CA THR A 48 -12.22 6.59 -3.30
C THR A 48 -11.35 5.84 -2.31
N GLY A 49 -11.96 5.06 -1.41
CA GLY A 49 -11.22 4.28 -0.43
C GLY A 49 -12.09 3.88 0.77
N ARG A 50 -11.44 3.74 1.93
CA ARG A 50 -12.10 3.39 3.19
C ARG A 50 -11.68 4.30 4.32
N THR A 51 -12.60 4.54 5.26
CA THR A 51 -12.37 5.37 6.46
C THR A 51 -11.28 4.82 7.41
N LYS A 52 -10.89 3.54 7.24
CA LYS A 52 -9.82 2.90 8.01
C LYS A 52 -8.54 2.68 7.21
N HIS A 53 -8.57 2.92 5.88
CA HIS A 53 -7.44 2.70 4.99
C HIS A 53 -6.94 4.04 4.45
N PHE A 54 -6.27 4.78 5.31
CA PHE A 54 -5.61 6.05 5.01
C PHE A 54 -4.40 6.21 5.93
N ILE A 55 -3.47 7.06 5.57
CA ILE A 55 -2.37 7.50 6.42
C ILE A 55 -2.56 8.99 6.69
N ASN A 56 -2.63 9.35 7.96
CA ASN A 56 -2.72 10.73 8.44
C ASN A 56 -1.90 10.90 9.74
N ALA A 57 -0.77 10.21 9.80
CA ALA A 57 0.07 10.20 10.99
C ALA A 57 0.79 11.54 11.21
N PHE A 58 0.99 12.30 10.13
CA PHE A 58 1.67 13.59 10.11
C PHE A 58 0.76 14.73 9.60
N GLY A 59 -0.53 14.47 9.38
CA GLY A 59 -1.50 15.42 8.83
C GLY A 59 -1.51 15.47 7.30
N GLU A 60 -1.10 14.36 6.63
CA GLU A 60 -0.97 14.25 5.16
C GLU A 60 -2.21 13.72 4.46
N GLU A 61 -3.16 13.15 5.19
CA GLU A 61 -4.44 12.59 4.68
C GLU A 61 -4.31 11.75 3.38
N LEU A 62 -3.29 10.88 3.33
CA LEU A 62 -3.05 10.03 2.17
C LEU A 62 -4.11 8.92 2.09
N ILE A 63 -4.94 8.92 1.06
CA ILE A 63 -5.99 7.92 0.81
C ILE A 63 -5.57 6.92 -0.26
N VAL A 64 -6.28 5.77 -0.36
CA VAL A 64 -5.97 4.71 -1.33
C VAL A 64 -6.00 5.22 -2.77
N ASP A 65 -6.94 6.11 -3.13
CA ASP A 65 -7.00 6.71 -4.48
C ASP A 65 -5.72 7.47 -4.86
N ASN A 66 -5.10 8.18 -3.89
CA ASN A 66 -3.81 8.84 -4.11
C ASN A 66 -2.71 7.80 -4.36
N ALA A 67 -2.65 6.77 -3.50
CA ALA A 67 -1.68 5.68 -3.61
C ALA A 67 -1.76 4.96 -4.96
N GLU A 68 -2.97 4.58 -5.39
CA GLU A 68 -3.21 3.89 -6.66
C GLU A 68 -2.78 4.74 -7.87
N LYS A 69 -3.06 6.05 -7.85
CA LYS A 69 -2.63 6.98 -8.90
C LYS A 69 -1.10 7.08 -8.96
N GLY A 70 -0.45 7.21 -7.81
CA GLY A 70 1.00 7.26 -7.72
C GLY A 70 1.66 5.99 -8.26
N LEU A 71 1.20 4.82 -7.79
CA LEU A 71 1.68 3.52 -8.23
C LEU A 71 1.46 3.29 -9.72
N SER A 72 0.29 3.66 -10.26
CA SER A 72 -0.01 3.55 -11.69
C SER A 72 0.97 4.35 -12.54
N LYS A 73 1.27 5.61 -12.16
CA LYS A 73 2.26 6.45 -12.85
C LYS A 73 3.67 5.85 -12.76
N ALA A 74 4.07 5.38 -11.57
CA ALA A 74 5.38 4.77 -11.37
C ALA A 74 5.55 3.48 -12.19
N CYS A 75 4.54 2.63 -12.23
CA CYS A 75 4.53 1.41 -13.05
C CYS A 75 4.61 1.74 -14.55
N ALA A 76 3.82 2.71 -15.02
CA ALA A 76 3.83 3.12 -16.43
C ALA A 76 5.20 3.65 -16.86
N ALA A 77 5.88 4.41 -15.99
CA ALA A 77 7.17 5.03 -16.31
C ALA A 77 8.35 4.05 -16.23
N THR A 78 8.26 2.97 -15.45
CA THR A 78 9.36 2.03 -15.19
C THR A 78 9.13 0.66 -15.80
N GLY A 79 7.94 0.36 -16.32
CA GLY A 79 7.55 -0.95 -16.80
C GLY A 79 7.43 -2.00 -15.69
N ALA A 80 7.41 -1.58 -14.42
CA ALA A 80 7.17 -2.44 -13.28
C ALA A 80 5.71 -2.94 -13.24
N GLN A 81 5.49 -4.10 -12.61
CA GLN A 81 4.17 -4.65 -12.35
C GLN A 81 4.06 -5.04 -10.89
N ILE A 82 3.01 -4.60 -10.23
CA ILE A 82 2.76 -4.82 -8.82
C ILE A 82 1.66 -5.87 -8.65
N VAL A 83 1.86 -6.79 -7.70
CA VAL A 83 0.84 -7.77 -7.27
C VAL A 83 -0.05 -7.13 -6.20
N ASP A 84 0.55 -6.65 -5.12
CA ASP A 84 -0.14 -5.94 -4.03
C ASP A 84 0.86 -5.09 -3.23
N TYR A 85 0.34 -4.26 -2.31
CA TYR A 85 1.16 -3.39 -1.48
C TYR A 85 0.49 -3.07 -0.15
N SER A 86 1.31 -2.63 0.80
CA SER A 86 0.87 -2.02 2.06
C SER A 86 1.81 -0.87 2.41
N ALA A 87 1.26 0.26 2.87
CA ALA A 87 2.05 1.40 3.29
C ALA A 87 1.63 1.88 4.69
N VAL A 88 2.62 2.30 5.48
CA VAL A 88 2.46 2.74 6.85
C VAL A 88 3.43 3.89 7.18
N PRO A 89 3.15 4.70 8.22
CA PRO A 89 4.12 5.66 8.71
C PRO A 89 5.28 4.98 9.45
N VAL A 90 6.47 5.58 9.34
CA VAL A 90 7.61 5.39 10.24
C VAL A 90 7.72 6.66 11.05
N PHE A 91 7.63 6.54 12.37
CA PHE A 91 7.73 7.67 13.29
C PHE A 91 9.20 7.99 13.60
N MET A 92 9.46 9.21 13.95
CA MET A 92 10.80 9.64 14.33
C MET A 92 11.23 8.95 15.64
N ASP A 93 12.43 8.37 15.60
CA ASP A 93 13.13 7.87 16.77
C ASP A 93 14.60 8.31 16.71
N GLU A 94 15.48 7.75 17.58
CA GLU A 94 16.92 8.08 17.59
C GLU A 94 17.64 7.72 16.30
N HIS A 95 17.08 6.84 15.46
CA HIS A 95 17.71 6.28 14.25
C HIS A 95 16.96 6.60 12.97
N ALA A 96 15.70 7.05 13.04
CA ALA A 96 14.85 7.27 11.87
C ALA A 96 14.12 8.62 11.95
N LYS A 97 14.04 9.31 10.80
CA LYS A 97 13.16 10.46 10.60
C LYS A 97 11.80 9.98 10.07
N CYS A 98 10.76 10.79 10.28
CA CYS A 98 9.41 10.49 9.78
C CYS A 98 9.41 10.24 8.27
N ARG A 99 8.80 9.16 7.84
CA ARG A 99 8.60 8.80 6.41
C ARG A 99 7.44 7.84 6.23
N HIS A 100 7.02 7.62 4.99
CA HIS A 100 6.18 6.48 4.65
C HIS A 100 7.05 5.30 4.23
N GLN A 101 6.73 4.11 4.75
CA GLN A 101 7.34 2.85 4.36
C GLN A 101 6.32 2.03 3.56
N TRP A 102 6.71 1.65 2.37
CA TRP A 102 5.91 0.90 1.41
C TRP A 102 6.47 -0.50 1.26
N LEU A 103 5.69 -1.51 1.60
CA LEU A 103 5.98 -2.91 1.33
C LEU A 103 5.27 -3.29 0.04
N ILE A 104 6.02 -3.60 -1.02
CA ILE A 104 5.47 -3.83 -2.35
C ILE A 104 5.91 -5.20 -2.87
N GLU A 105 4.93 -6.02 -3.26
CA GLU A 105 5.16 -7.26 -3.98
C GLU A 105 5.11 -6.99 -5.49
N PHE A 106 6.22 -7.21 -6.17
CA PHE A 106 6.32 -7.02 -7.61
C PHE A 106 6.13 -8.35 -8.36
N ALA A 107 5.27 -8.34 -9.39
CA ALA A 107 5.25 -9.38 -10.42
C ALA A 107 6.43 -9.20 -11.38
N LYS A 108 6.77 -7.93 -11.69
CA LYS A 108 7.95 -7.54 -12.45
C LYS A 108 8.60 -6.35 -11.76
N MET A 109 9.86 -6.53 -11.34
CA MET A 109 10.65 -5.48 -10.70
C MET A 109 10.94 -4.32 -11.67
N PRO A 110 11.02 -3.07 -11.17
CA PRO A 110 11.63 -1.99 -11.94
C PRO A 110 13.15 -2.23 -12.05
N ASP A 111 13.75 -1.69 -13.11
CA ASP A 111 15.21 -1.76 -13.30
C ASP A 111 15.99 -0.99 -12.22
N ASP A 112 15.37 0.08 -11.70
CA ASP A 112 15.91 0.98 -10.68
C ASP A 112 14.82 1.28 -9.65
N LEU A 113 15.01 0.77 -8.42
CA LEU A 113 14.05 0.91 -7.32
C LEU A 113 14.02 2.33 -6.75
N ASP A 114 15.17 3.01 -6.71
CA ASP A 114 15.25 4.39 -6.21
C ASP A 114 14.56 5.35 -7.18
N LYS A 115 14.73 5.12 -8.48
CA LYS A 115 14.00 5.84 -9.51
C LYS A 115 12.50 5.59 -9.41
N PHE A 116 12.09 4.35 -9.17
CA PHE A 116 10.67 4.01 -8.97
C PHE A 116 10.11 4.74 -7.75
N ALA A 117 10.83 4.74 -6.61
CA ALA A 117 10.42 5.44 -5.39
C ALA A 117 10.22 6.95 -5.63
N LYS A 118 11.14 7.58 -6.36
CA LYS A 118 11.06 8.99 -6.72
C LYS A 118 9.85 9.28 -7.63
N ILE A 119 9.64 8.46 -8.66
CA ILE A 119 8.49 8.59 -9.56
C ILE A 119 7.17 8.31 -8.82
N LEU A 120 7.16 7.51 -7.76
CA LEU A 120 5.99 7.31 -6.90
C LEU A 120 5.71 8.54 -6.02
N ASP A 121 6.74 9.17 -5.45
CA ASP A 121 6.61 10.31 -4.53
C ASP A 121 6.05 11.56 -5.22
N ASP A 122 6.47 11.85 -6.44
CA ASP A 122 6.06 13.06 -7.16
C ASP A 122 4.55 13.13 -7.45
N PRO A 123 3.89 12.09 -8.00
CA PRO A 123 2.43 12.09 -8.14
C PRO A 123 1.66 12.18 -6.82
N LEU A 124 2.21 11.66 -5.72
CA LEU A 124 1.56 11.80 -4.41
C LEU A 124 1.51 13.26 -3.96
N LYS A 125 2.57 14.03 -4.23
CA LYS A 125 2.59 15.49 -4.00
C LYS A 125 1.59 16.20 -4.90
N GLU A 126 1.54 15.86 -6.21
CA GLU A 126 0.61 16.48 -7.16
C GLU A 126 -0.86 16.31 -6.80
N VAL A 127 -1.26 15.15 -6.24
CA VAL A 127 -2.66 14.82 -5.95
C VAL A 127 -3.08 15.09 -4.51
N ASN A 128 -2.12 15.44 -3.63
CA ASN A 128 -2.36 15.65 -2.22
C ASN A 128 -1.50 16.81 -1.69
N THR A 129 -2.13 17.96 -1.54
CA THR A 129 -1.47 19.22 -1.10
C THR A 129 -0.94 19.13 0.33
N ASP A 130 -1.60 18.36 1.20
CA ASP A 130 -1.15 18.17 2.58
C ASP A 130 0.12 17.33 2.62
N TYR A 131 0.18 16.27 1.80
CA TYR A 131 1.39 15.48 1.60
C TYR A 131 2.52 16.34 1.02
N GLU A 132 2.25 17.13 -0.03
CA GLU A 132 3.23 18.05 -0.62
C GLU A 132 3.80 19.01 0.44
N ALA A 133 2.96 19.64 1.25
CA ALA A 133 3.38 20.55 2.31
C ALA A 133 4.29 19.87 3.34
N LYS A 134 4.01 18.61 3.73
CA LYS A 134 4.84 17.85 4.66
C LYS A 134 6.17 17.39 4.05
N ARG A 135 6.21 17.19 2.72
CA ARG A 135 7.40 16.82 1.97
C ARG A 135 8.31 18.01 1.64
N GLN A 136 7.83 19.26 1.89
CA GLN A 136 8.59 20.46 1.56
C GLN A 136 9.95 20.46 2.28
N ASN A 137 11.04 20.52 1.50
CA ASN A 137 12.43 20.49 1.96
C ASN A 137 12.79 19.27 2.85
N ASP A 138 12.00 18.21 2.80
CA ASP A 138 12.19 16.98 3.59
C ASP A 138 12.31 17.22 5.11
N LEU A 139 11.72 18.28 5.61
CA LEU A 139 11.82 18.67 7.02
C LEU A 139 10.90 17.86 7.92
N ALA A 140 9.62 17.79 7.59
CA ALA A 140 8.62 17.07 8.37
C ALA A 140 8.51 15.60 7.97
N LEU A 141 8.56 15.32 6.66
CA LEU A 141 8.43 13.99 6.09
C LEU A 141 9.55 13.76 5.06
N GLN A 142 10.36 12.74 5.30
CA GLN A 142 11.44 12.31 4.39
C GLN A 142 10.88 11.61 3.14
N PRO A 143 11.68 11.41 2.08
CA PRO A 143 11.32 10.55 0.95
C PRO A 143 10.80 9.20 1.42
N LEU A 144 9.82 8.66 0.70
CA LEU A 144 9.25 7.35 0.99
C LEU A 144 10.31 6.25 0.81
N GLU A 145 10.17 5.21 1.62
CA GLU A 145 11.04 4.03 1.59
C GLU A 145 10.26 2.85 1.01
N ILE A 146 10.88 2.12 0.08
CA ILE A 146 10.29 0.91 -0.49
C ILE A 146 11.03 -0.32 0.03
N ILE A 147 10.28 -1.25 0.62
CA ILE A 147 10.74 -2.60 0.94
C ILE A 147 10.10 -3.55 -0.09
N VAL A 148 10.95 -4.32 -0.74
CA VAL A 148 10.48 -5.34 -1.67
C VAL A 148 9.96 -6.54 -0.90
N ALA A 149 8.70 -6.86 -1.09
CA ALA A 149 8.09 -8.08 -0.57
C ALA A 149 8.54 -9.29 -1.40
N ARG A 150 8.79 -10.41 -0.73
CA ARG A 150 8.99 -11.68 -1.41
C ARG A 150 7.70 -12.12 -2.14
N ARG A 151 7.85 -13.01 -3.09
CA ARG A 151 6.71 -13.57 -3.81
C ARG A 151 5.72 -14.26 -2.85
N ASN A 152 4.44 -14.04 -3.06
CA ASN A 152 3.32 -14.55 -2.28
C ASN A 152 3.30 -14.12 -0.79
N LEU A 153 4.03 -13.07 -0.41
CA LEU A 153 4.07 -12.60 0.98
C LEU A 153 2.67 -12.28 1.52
N PHE A 154 1.90 -11.51 0.78
CA PHE A 154 0.56 -11.07 1.19
C PHE A 154 -0.43 -12.23 1.27
N HIS A 155 -0.32 -13.18 0.35
CA HIS A 155 -1.11 -14.41 0.36
C HIS A 155 -0.80 -15.22 1.63
N ASP A 156 0.47 -15.49 1.91
CA ASP A 156 0.91 -16.28 3.06
C ASP A 156 0.54 -15.61 4.39
N TRP A 157 0.59 -14.27 4.42
CA TRP A 157 0.15 -13.54 5.60
C TRP A 157 -1.36 -13.69 5.83
N LEU A 158 -2.20 -13.60 4.78
CA LEU A 158 -3.63 -13.84 4.88
C LEU A 158 -3.94 -15.30 5.30
N ASP A 159 -3.19 -16.26 4.76
CA ASP A 159 -3.32 -17.67 5.15
C ASP A 159 -3.01 -17.87 6.62
N SER A 160 -1.91 -17.31 7.12
CA SER A 160 -1.53 -17.36 8.53
C SER A 160 -2.59 -16.80 9.49
N LYS A 161 -3.48 -15.95 9.00
CA LYS A 161 -4.61 -15.38 9.73
C LYS A 161 -5.93 -16.16 9.56
N GLY A 162 -5.92 -17.27 8.79
CA GLY A 162 -7.13 -18.01 8.44
C GLY A 162 -8.12 -17.20 7.60
N LYS A 163 -7.63 -16.24 6.81
CA LYS A 163 -8.44 -15.27 6.06
C LYS A 163 -8.41 -15.48 4.55
N LEU A 164 -7.88 -16.60 4.07
CA LEU A 164 -7.94 -16.96 2.66
C LEU A 164 -9.37 -17.33 2.24
N GLY A 165 -9.75 -16.91 1.05
CA GLY A 165 -11.05 -17.26 0.43
C GLY A 165 -12.25 -16.44 0.89
N GLY A 166 -12.06 -15.44 1.76
CA GLY A 166 -13.10 -14.50 2.20
C GLY A 166 -12.99 -13.12 1.52
N GLN A 167 -13.86 -12.18 1.91
CA GLN A 167 -13.77 -10.77 1.50
C GLN A 167 -12.63 -10.00 2.23
N HIS A 168 -11.67 -10.72 2.79
CA HIS A 168 -10.54 -10.10 3.49
C HIS A 168 -9.54 -9.53 2.48
N LYS A 169 -9.19 -8.27 2.67
CA LYS A 169 -8.23 -7.54 1.84
C LYS A 169 -7.02 -7.14 2.67
N ILE A 170 -5.88 -7.04 2.00
CA ILE A 170 -4.68 -6.46 2.57
C ILE A 170 -4.98 -5.01 3.00
N PRO A 171 -4.58 -4.57 4.22
CA PRO A 171 -4.64 -3.17 4.62
C PRO A 171 -3.63 -2.37 3.79
N ARG A 172 -4.09 -1.75 2.69
CA ARG A 172 -3.22 -1.02 1.76
C ARG A 172 -2.58 0.19 2.40
N LEU A 173 -3.34 0.92 3.22
CA LEU A 173 -2.85 2.04 4.00
C LEU A 173 -3.27 1.87 5.45
N SER A 174 -2.39 2.14 6.41
CA SER A 174 -2.69 2.07 7.83
C SER A 174 -1.90 3.12 8.61
N ASN A 175 -2.50 3.72 9.64
CA ASN A 175 -1.82 4.60 10.59
C ASN A 175 -1.01 3.83 11.63
N THR A 176 -1.24 2.51 11.77
CA THR A 176 -0.53 1.65 12.71
C THR A 176 0.37 0.67 11.96
N ARG A 177 1.43 0.23 12.62
CA ARG A 177 2.42 -0.67 12.03
C ARG A 177 2.15 -2.15 12.33
N GLU A 178 1.09 -2.50 13.04
CA GLU A 178 0.82 -3.88 13.50
C GLU A 178 0.87 -4.91 12.36
N TYR A 179 0.15 -4.65 11.28
CA TYR A 179 0.08 -5.58 10.14
C TYR A 179 1.39 -5.67 9.37
N ILE A 180 2.03 -4.53 9.13
CA ILE A 180 3.26 -4.52 8.34
C ILE A 180 4.42 -5.17 9.10
N GLU A 181 4.49 -5.02 10.42
CA GLU A 181 5.50 -5.68 11.24
C GLU A 181 5.39 -7.21 11.18
N GLU A 182 4.17 -7.74 11.15
CA GLU A 182 3.95 -9.18 10.94
C GLU A 182 4.40 -9.62 9.54
N MET A 183 4.04 -8.85 8.51
CA MET A 183 4.44 -9.12 7.12
C MET A 183 5.96 -9.03 6.96
N LEU A 184 6.62 -8.05 7.57
CA LEU A 184 8.08 -7.91 7.55
C LEU A 184 8.77 -9.09 8.22
N LYS A 185 8.25 -9.57 9.35
CA LYS A 185 8.78 -10.78 10.01
C LYS A 185 8.69 -12.00 9.10
N LEU A 186 7.59 -12.15 8.35
CA LEU A 186 7.44 -13.24 7.37
C LEU A 186 8.36 -13.03 6.15
N ASN A 187 8.53 -11.78 5.72
CA ASN A 187 9.38 -11.43 4.59
C ASN A 187 10.85 -11.81 4.83
N PHE A 188 11.36 -11.59 6.04
CA PHE A 188 12.75 -11.84 6.40
C PHE A 188 13.04 -13.27 6.89
N LYS A 189 12.03 -14.01 7.37
CA LYS A 189 12.23 -15.40 7.85
C LYS A 189 12.79 -16.35 6.79
N GLU A 190 12.43 -16.20 5.53
CA GLU A 190 12.95 -17.04 4.44
C GLU A 190 14.40 -16.74 4.04
N TYR A 191 14.91 -15.54 4.30
CA TYR A 191 16.33 -15.24 4.05
C TYR A 191 17.25 -16.02 4.99
N CYS A 192 16.79 -16.43 6.17
CA CYS A 192 17.56 -17.24 7.12
C CYS A 192 17.53 -18.75 6.85
N HIS A 193 16.69 -19.24 5.91
CA HIS A 193 16.48 -20.67 5.67
C HIS A 193 16.82 -21.15 4.26
N ARG A 194 17.57 -20.41 3.46
CA ARG A 194 18.20 -20.97 2.26
C ARG A 194 19.50 -21.67 2.66
N PRO A 195 19.56 -23.01 2.74
CA PRO A 195 20.84 -23.68 2.82
C PRO A 195 21.59 -23.39 1.52
N THR A 196 22.80 -22.91 1.64
CA THR A 196 23.75 -22.80 0.54
C THR A 196 24.08 -24.20 0.01
N THR A 197 23.22 -24.74 -0.84
CA THR A 197 23.55 -25.96 -1.60
C THR A 197 24.36 -25.57 -2.82
N SER A 198 25.63 -25.27 -2.60
CA SER A 198 26.65 -25.48 -3.63
C SER A 198 26.83 -26.99 -3.78
N ARG A 199 26.15 -27.58 -4.75
CA ARG A 199 26.47 -28.95 -5.17
C ARG A 199 27.86 -28.93 -5.83
N PRO A 200 28.83 -29.71 -5.34
CA PRO A 200 30.06 -29.90 -6.07
C PRO A 200 29.78 -30.69 -7.36
N HIS A 201 30.23 -30.16 -8.47
CA HIS A 201 30.28 -30.87 -9.74
C HIS A 201 31.10 -32.14 -9.58
N HIS A 202 30.46 -33.30 -9.45
CA HIS A 202 31.09 -34.58 -9.60
C HIS A 202 31.43 -34.77 -11.09
N LYS A 203 32.70 -34.56 -11.45
CA LYS A 203 33.28 -35.03 -12.71
C LYS A 203 33.19 -36.55 -12.73
N ARG A 204 32.30 -37.10 -13.53
CA ARG A 204 32.33 -38.52 -13.90
C ARG A 204 33.60 -38.77 -14.72
N ARG A 205 34.57 -39.45 -14.11
CA ARG A 205 35.67 -40.11 -14.81
C ARG A 205 35.07 -41.19 -15.69
N ARG A 206 35.24 -41.07 -17.01
CA ARG A 206 35.04 -42.15 -17.95
C ARG A 206 36.20 -43.14 -17.76
N LEU A 207 35.88 -44.34 -17.35
CA LEU A 207 36.78 -45.50 -17.46
C LEU A 207 36.75 -45.92 -18.89
N ALA A 208 37.91 -46.08 -19.51
CA ALA A 208 38.10 -46.64 -20.82
C ALA A 208 37.93 -48.19 -20.75
N PRO A 209 37.42 -48.83 -21.80
CA PRO A 209 37.38 -50.28 -21.83
C PRO A 209 38.75 -50.84 -22.23
N GLU A 210 39.24 -51.75 -21.42
CA GLU A 210 40.30 -52.68 -21.83
C GLU A 210 39.68 -53.82 -22.66
N ARG A 211 40.23 -53.99 -23.87
CA ARG A 211 40.25 -55.16 -24.80
C ARG A 211 38.98 -56.05 -24.88
#